data_9db75294d7804d9002a399c5dfa6c95c
#
_entry.id   9db75294d7804d9002a399c5dfa6c95c
#
_cell.length_a   1.000
_cell.length_b   1.000
_cell.length_c   1.000
_cell.angle_alpha   90.00
_cell.angle_beta   90.00
_cell.angle_gamma   90.00
#
_symmetry.space_group_name_H-M   'P 1'
#
loop_
_entity.id
_entity.type
_entity.pdbx_description
1 polymer ?
#
loop_
_entity_poly.entity_id
_entity_poly.type
_entity_poly.pdbx_seq_one_letter_code
_entity_poly.pdbx_strand_id
1 'polypeptide(L)'
;MPELPEVETYSRYFAKHALHQRIARVDVRDERILEDIRKETFVKKLRGSEFTEVRRHGKHLFIRATGKPGNRETWLHLHFGMTGDLKYYCSHEPEPRFAKVIFDFDNGAHLAFEDVRLFGFARLVDSPDAYIRERGLGPDPLELNFRQFAKLLENRRGAIKSFLMSQELIAGLGNLYVDEILYQTSIHPRRSLDRVRDDEKRALFTNMRRILRTAIARDLPPRSLFHHRQEGERCPRCGGTLRRTVVFGRTTYYCAKHQR
;
A
#
# COMPACT_ATOMS: atom_id res chain seq x y z
N MET A 1 5.41 -5.00 -6.04
CA MET A 1 5.12 -4.81 -4.59
C MET A 1 4.00 -3.80 -4.49
N PRO A 2 2.85 -4.18 -3.95
CA PRO A 2 1.77 -3.25 -3.72
C PRO A 2 2.19 -2.08 -2.81
N GLU A 3 1.99 -0.86 -3.28
CA GLU A 3 2.14 0.38 -2.53
C GLU A 3 0.74 0.97 -2.31
N LEU A 4 0.61 2.18 -1.81
CA LEU A 4 -0.68 2.79 -1.50
C LEU A 4 -1.72 2.69 -2.65
N PRO A 5 -1.40 3.01 -3.92
CA PRO A 5 -2.40 2.95 -4.99
C PRO A 5 -2.95 1.55 -5.26
N GLU A 6 -2.09 0.53 -5.21
CA GLU A 6 -2.53 -0.86 -5.39
C GLU A 6 -3.40 -1.32 -4.22
N VAL A 7 -3.03 -0.95 -2.97
CA VAL A 7 -3.84 -1.29 -1.79
C VAL A 7 -5.18 -0.56 -1.80
N GLU A 8 -5.24 0.67 -2.32
CA GLU A 8 -6.52 1.37 -2.56
C GLU A 8 -7.38 0.65 -3.60
N THR A 9 -6.76 0.11 -4.64
CA THR A 9 -7.47 -0.71 -5.63
C THR A 9 -8.02 -1.99 -4.99
N TYR A 10 -7.25 -2.65 -4.13
CA TYR A 10 -7.72 -3.81 -3.36
C TYR A 10 -8.83 -3.44 -2.37
N SER A 11 -8.75 -2.28 -1.74
CA SER A 11 -9.81 -1.76 -0.87
C SER A 11 -11.15 -1.64 -1.62
N ARG A 12 -11.12 -1.03 -2.79
CA ARG A 12 -12.31 -0.89 -3.67
C ARG A 12 -12.78 -2.22 -4.21
N TYR A 13 -11.87 -3.10 -4.58
CA TYR A 13 -12.18 -4.45 -5.05
C TYR A 13 -12.87 -5.26 -3.95
N PHE A 14 -12.32 -5.24 -2.73
CA PHE A 14 -12.93 -5.88 -1.56
C PHE A 14 -14.31 -5.32 -1.27
N ALA A 15 -14.45 -3.98 -1.26
CA ALA A 15 -15.72 -3.32 -1.02
C ALA A 15 -16.80 -3.72 -2.03
N LYS A 16 -16.43 -3.83 -3.30
CA LYS A 16 -17.36 -4.21 -4.37
C LYS A 16 -17.83 -5.67 -4.27
N HIS A 17 -16.96 -6.59 -3.84
CA HIS A 17 -17.20 -8.03 -3.98
C HIS A 17 -17.48 -8.76 -2.67
N ALA A 18 -16.94 -8.29 -1.55
CA ALA A 18 -16.98 -9.01 -0.28
C ALA A 18 -17.66 -8.28 0.87
N LEU A 19 -17.93 -6.96 0.77
CA LEU A 19 -18.73 -6.27 1.79
C LEU A 19 -20.17 -6.78 1.81
N HIS A 20 -20.73 -6.80 3.00
CA HIS A 20 -22.08 -7.29 3.29
C HIS A 20 -22.27 -8.78 2.95
N GLN A 21 -21.15 -9.52 2.88
CA GLN A 21 -21.14 -10.96 2.70
C GLN A 21 -20.86 -11.65 4.03
N ARG A 22 -21.69 -12.63 4.38
CA ARG A 22 -21.50 -13.45 5.56
C ARG A 22 -20.54 -14.61 5.27
N ILE A 23 -19.57 -14.80 6.16
CA ILE A 23 -18.53 -15.80 6.04
C ILE A 23 -19.08 -17.15 6.53
N ALA A 24 -19.34 -18.08 5.63
CA ALA A 24 -19.75 -19.44 5.94
C ALA A 24 -18.58 -20.26 6.50
N ARG A 25 -17.40 -20.12 5.86
CA ARG A 25 -16.18 -20.84 6.21
C ARG A 25 -14.95 -19.98 5.97
N VAL A 26 -13.91 -20.23 6.75
CA VAL A 26 -12.55 -19.69 6.52
C VAL A 26 -11.60 -20.86 6.38
N ASP A 27 -10.88 -20.93 5.27
CA ASP A 27 -9.89 -21.96 5.00
C ASP A 27 -8.49 -21.35 4.92
N VAL A 28 -7.64 -21.71 5.87
CA VAL A 28 -6.23 -21.26 5.91
C VAL A 28 -5.39 -22.38 5.31
N ARG A 29 -4.89 -22.17 4.10
CA ARG A 29 -4.06 -23.12 3.33
C ARG A 29 -2.61 -23.14 3.78
N ASP A 30 -2.13 -21.99 4.25
CA ASP A 30 -0.74 -21.83 4.70
C ASP A 30 -0.71 -20.92 5.94
N GLU A 31 -0.42 -21.50 7.10
CA GLU A 31 -0.45 -20.78 8.38
C GLU A 31 0.66 -19.72 8.51
N ARG A 32 1.72 -19.82 7.71
CA ARG A 32 2.80 -18.81 7.69
C ARG A 32 2.34 -17.41 7.25
N ILE A 33 1.15 -17.34 6.63
CA ILE A 33 0.53 -16.06 6.28
C ILE A 33 -0.11 -15.37 7.49
N LEU A 34 -0.38 -16.10 8.57
CA LEU A 34 -0.99 -15.56 9.78
C LEU A 34 0.09 -14.90 10.66
N GLU A 35 -0.13 -13.65 11.04
CA GLU A 35 0.75 -12.92 11.96
C GLU A 35 0.09 -12.78 13.33
N ASP A 36 0.80 -13.18 14.39
CA ASP A 36 0.40 -13.06 15.81
C ASP A 36 -0.96 -13.70 16.18
N ILE A 37 -1.41 -14.70 15.41
CA ILE A 37 -2.66 -15.41 15.70
C ILE A 37 -2.59 -16.87 15.24
N ARG A 38 -3.15 -17.78 16.05
CA ARG A 38 -3.30 -19.19 15.67
C ARG A 38 -4.47 -19.36 14.71
N LYS A 39 -4.35 -20.32 13.79
CA LYS A 39 -5.36 -20.66 12.77
C LYS A 39 -6.73 -20.88 13.37
N GLU A 40 -6.82 -21.68 14.45
CA GLU A 40 -8.10 -22.02 15.07
C GLU A 40 -8.82 -20.77 15.60
N THR A 41 -8.05 -19.86 16.19
CA THR A 41 -8.58 -18.58 16.72
C THR A 41 -9.00 -17.66 15.57
N PHE A 42 -8.19 -17.55 14.52
CA PHE A 42 -8.49 -16.76 13.32
C PHE A 42 -9.79 -17.24 12.66
N VAL A 43 -9.90 -18.55 12.41
CA VAL A 43 -11.09 -19.17 11.84
C VAL A 43 -12.32 -18.98 12.74
N LYS A 44 -12.19 -19.26 14.05
CA LYS A 44 -13.29 -19.14 15.02
C LYS A 44 -13.85 -17.71 15.09
N LYS A 45 -12.98 -16.69 15.07
CA LYS A 45 -13.40 -15.29 15.17
C LYS A 45 -14.10 -14.79 13.91
N LEU A 46 -13.71 -15.27 12.73
CA LEU A 46 -14.25 -14.78 11.46
C LEU A 46 -15.44 -15.58 10.94
N ARG A 47 -15.51 -16.88 11.23
CA ARG A 47 -16.62 -17.74 10.77
C ARG A 47 -17.96 -17.25 11.33
N GLY A 48 -18.92 -17.06 10.44
CA GLY A 48 -20.27 -16.57 10.76
C GLY A 48 -20.37 -15.08 10.98
N SER A 49 -19.26 -14.34 10.84
CA SER A 49 -19.25 -12.86 10.80
C SER A 49 -19.58 -12.35 9.40
N GLU A 50 -19.92 -11.09 9.31
CA GLU A 50 -20.13 -10.33 8.08
C GLU A 50 -19.06 -9.26 7.95
N PHE A 51 -18.54 -9.04 6.76
CA PHE A 51 -17.67 -7.92 6.46
C PHE A 51 -18.51 -6.66 6.27
N THR A 52 -18.34 -5.65 7.13
CA THR A 52 -19.22 -4.48 7.16
C THR A 52 -18.55 -3.16 6.79
N GLU A 53 -17.25 -3.08 6.86
CA GLU A 53 -16.50 -1.86 6.58
C GLU A 53 -15.11 -2.20 6.04
N VAL A 54 -14.60 -1.38 5.12
CA VAL A 54 -13.21 -1.45 4.64
C VAL A 54 -12.53 -0.11 4.85
N ARG A 55 -11.33 -0.12 5.43
CA ARG A 55 -10.51 1.05 5.66
C ARG A 55 -9.09 0.78 5.21
N ARG A 56 -8.49 1.68 4.45
CA ARG A 56 -7.06 1.64 4.10
C ARG A 56 -6.29 2.68 4.89
N HIS A 57 -5.07 2.34 5.31
CA HIS A 57 -4.08 3.29 5.79
C HIS A 57 -2.70 2.93 5.21
N GLY A 58 -2.15 3.80 4.39
CA GLY A 58 -0.89 3.50 3.70
C GLY A 58 -0.98 2.21 2.86
N LYS A 59 -0.17 1.21 3.22
CA LYS A 59 -0.13 -0.12 2.57
C LYS A 59 -0.93 -1.18 3.32
N HIS A 60 -1.71 -0.80 4.33
CA HIS A 60 -2.49 -1.67 5.18
C HIS A 60 -3.97 -1.59 4.83
N LEU A 61 -4.61 -2.74 4.73
CA LEU A 61 -6.05 -2.88 4.48
C LEU A 61 -6.69 -3.48 5.72
N PHE A 62 -7.67 -2.78 6.27
CA PHE A 62 -8.44 -3.19 7.44
C PHE A 62 -9.89 -3.43 7.04
N ILE A 63 -10.43 -4.58 7.42
CA ILE A 63 -11.79 -4.98 7.12
C ILE A 63 -12.49 -5.33 8.44
N ARG A 64 -13.57 -4.62 8.74
CA ARG A 64 -14.37 -4.87 9.93
C ARG A 64 -15.19 -6.13 9.74
N ALA A 65 -15.04 -7.08 10.66
CA ALA A 65 -15.85 -8.28 10.73
C ALA A 65 -16.77 -8.19 11.95
N THR A 66 -18.06 -8.16 11.71
CA THR A 66 -19.10 -8.07 12.74
C THR A 66 -19.76 -9.42 12.92
N GLY A 67 -19.63 -10.00 14.10
CA GLY A 67 -20.16 -11.33 14.42
C GLY A 67 -21.61 -11.29 14.90
N LYS A 68 -22.11 -12.46 15.34
CA LYS A 68 -23.41 -12.59 16.03
C LYS A 68 -23.41 -11.75 17.32
N PRO A 69 -24.60 -11.37 17.83
CA PRO A 69 -24.73 -10.71 19.12
C PRO A 69 -23.95 -11.46 20.22
N GLY A 70 -23.05 -10.75 20.92
CA GLY A 70 -22.16 -11.34 21.94
C GLY A 70 -20.72 -11.60 21.49
N ASN A 71 -20.39 -11.59 20.19
CA ASN A 71 -19.01 -11.60 19.72
C ASN A 71 -18.50 -10.14 19.62
N ARG A 72 -17.30 -9.90 20.17
CA ARG A 72 -16.63 -8.62 19.98
C ARG A 72 -16.30 -8.41 18.51
N GLU A 73 -16.55 -7.22 18.02
CA GLU A 73 -16.07 -6.79 16.71
C GLU A 73 -14.56 -7.01 16.59
N THR A 74 -14.12 -7.42 15.43
CA THR A 74 -12.69 -7.57 15.12
C THR A 74 -12.42 -7.03 13.74
N TRP A 75 -11.20 -6.63 13.48
CA TRP A 75 -10.76 -6.18 12.18
C TRP A 75 -9.79 -7.19 11.58
N LEU A 76 -10.12 -7.72 10.42
CA LEU A 76 -9.17 -8.43 9.58
C LEU A 76 -8.21 -7.39 9.01
N HIS A 77 -6.92 -7.54 9.26
CA HIS A 77 -5.88 -6.70 8.73
C HIS A 77 -5.03 -7.50 7.74
N LEU A 78 -4.95 -7.00 6.51
CA LEU A 78 -4.15 -7.55 5.44
C LEU A 78 -3.00 -6.62 5.06
N HIS A 79 -1.83 -7.18 4.89
CA HIS A 79 -0.68 -6.55 4.26
C HIS A 79 -0.21 -7.40 3.07
N PHE A 80 -0.06 -6.79 1.92
CA PHE A 80 0.13 -7.52 0.67
C PHE A 80 1.60 -7.87 0.36
N GLY A 81 2.55 -7.48 1.21
CA GLY A 81 3.98 -7.76 1.01
C GLY A 81 4.47 -7.33 -0.36
N MET A 82 4.99 -8.28 -1.13
CA MET A 82 5.49 -8.04 -2.49
C MET A 82 4.61 -8.62 -3.60
N THR A 83 3.85 -9.67 -3.29
CA THR A 83 3.10 -10.46 -4.28
C THR A 83 1.69 -10.79 -3.83
N GLY A 84 1.22 -10.15 -2.75
CA GLY A 84 -0.14 -10.31 -2.27
C GLY A 84 -1.17 -9.78 -3.28
N ASP A 85 -2.28 -10.49 -3.40
CA ASP A 85 -3.42 -10.16 -4.29
C ASP A 85 -4.73 -10.65 -3.66
N LEU A 86 -5.86 -10.12 -4.14
CA LEU A 86 -7.21 -10.57 -3.81
C LEU A 86 -7.91 -11.09 -5.06
N LYS A 87 -8.53 -12.25 -4.95
CA LYS A 87 -9.29 -12.89 -6.03
C LYS A 87 -10.66 -13.31 -5.53
N TYR A 88 -11.69 -12.68 -6.06
CA TYR A 88 -13.08 -13.13 -5.89
C TYR A 88 -13.44 -14.07 -7.03
N TYR A 89 -14.03 -15.20 -6.73
CA TYR A 89 -14.39 -16.23 -7.71
C TYR A 89 -15.65 -17.00 -7.28
N CYS A 90 -16.33 -17.61 -8.24
CA CYS A 90 -17.50 -18.45 -8.02
C CYS A 90 -17.11 -19.94 -8.03
N SER A 91 -17.94 -20.81 -7.46
CA SER A 91 -17.65 -22.26 -7.33
C SER A 91 -17.42 -23.00 -8.66
N HIS A 92 -17.85 -22.43 -9.78
CA HIS A 92 -17.61 -23.00 -11.13
C HIS A 92 -16.29 -22.52 -11.74
N GLU A 93 -15.60 -21.58 -11.12
CA GLU A 93 -14.31 -21.06 -11.54
C GLU A 93 -13.17 -21.78 -10.81
N PRO A 94 -11.98 -21.91 -11.41
CA PRO A 94 -10.86 -22.57 -10.75
C PRO A 94 -10.39 -21.76 -9.53
N GLU A 95 -10.10 -22.47 -8.45
CA GLU A 95 -9.50 -21.88 -7.24
C GLU A 95 -8.15 -21.21 -7.60
N PRO A 96 -7.87 -20.01 -7.10
CA PRO A 96 -6.59 -19.34 -7.31
C PRO A 96 -5.41 -20.15 -6.77
N ARG A 97 -4.42 -20.36 -7.62
CA ARG A 97 -3.30 -21.30 -7.37
C ARG A 97 -2.49 -20.98 -6.12
N PHE A 98 -2.37 -19.70 -5.77
CA PHE A 98 -1.52 -19.22 -4.69
C PHE A 98 -2.33 -18.76 -3.48
N ALA A 99 -3.58 -19.18 -3.36
CA ALA A 99 -4.44 -18.89 -2.24
C ALA A 99 -3.79 -19.32 -0.92
N LYS A 100 -3.76 -18.45 0.06
CA LYS A 100 -3.26 -18.68 1.41
C LYS A 100 -4.37 -18.68 2.45
N VAL A 101 -5.36 -17.80 2.25
CA VAL A 101 -6.61 -17.78 3.02
C VAL A 101 -7.76 -17.65 2.04
N ILE A 102 -8.80 -18.46 2.23
CA ILE A 102 -10.04 -18.40 1.45
C ILE A 102 -11.20 -18.13 2.42
N PHE A 103 -12.00 -17.14 2.09
CA PHE A 103 -13.27 -16.83 2.74
C PHE A 103 -14.39 -17.33 1.83
N ASP A 104 -15.12 -18.36 2.28
CA ASP A 104 -16.31 -18.86 1.60
C ASP A 104 -17.51 -18.09 2.14
N PHE A 105 -18.36 -17.58 1.25
CA PHE A 105 -19.55 -16.82 1.62
C PHE A 105 -20.83 -17.65 1.51
N ASP A 106 -21.89 -17.25 2.25
CA ASP A 106 -23.19 -17.93 2.24
C ASP A 106 -23.86 -17.95 0.84
N ASN A 107 -23.47 -17.03 -0.05
CA ASN A 107 -23.97 -16.96 -1.44
C ASN A 107 -23.25 -17.93 -2.40
N GLY A 108 -22.32 -18.75 -1.93
CA GLY A 108 -21.56 -19.69 -2.73
C GLY A 108 -20.37 -19.10 -3.49
N ALA A 109 -20.05 -17.84 -3.27
CA ALA A 109 -18.84 -17.21 -3.81
C ALA A 109 -17.68 -17.29 -2.80
N HIS A 110 -16.47 -17.00 -3.27
CA HIS A 110 -15.24 -17.11 -2.52
C HIS A 110 -14.38 -15.88 -2.70
N LEU A 111 -13.61 -15.51 -1.67
CA LEU A 111 -12.53 -14.53 -1.76
C LEU A 111 -11.23 -15.17 -1.29
N ALA A 112 -10.25 -15.26 -2.17
CA ALA A 112 -8.90 -15.72 -1.84
C ALA A 112 -7.97 -14.54 -1.58
N PHE A 113 -7.18 -14.64 -0.52
CA PHE A 113 -5.97 -13.87 -0.33
C PHE A 113 -4.79 -14.72 -0.81
N GLU A 114 -4.19 -14.30 -1.92
CA GLU A 114 -3.03 -14.94 -2.51
C GLU A 114 -1.73 -14.26 -2.06
N ASP A 115 -0.67 -15.02 -1.88
CA ASP A 115 0.70 -14.50 -1.81
C ASP A 115 1.74 -15.56 -2.21
N VAL A 116 2.39 -15.36 -3.36
CA VAL A 116 3.39 -16.29 -3.89
C VAL A 116 4.63 -16.38 -2.99
N ARG A 117 5.06 -15.26 -2.42
CA ARG A 117 6.34 -15.11 -1.72
C ARG A 117 6.22 -15.11 -0.19
N LEU A 118 5.01 -15.11 0.35
CA LEU A 118 4.74 -15.06 1.80
C LEU A 118 5.43 -13.87 2.51
N PHE A 119 5.44 -12.70 1.88
CA PHE A 119 5.89 -11.45 2.48
C PHE A 119 4.73 -10.56 2.95
N GLY A 120 3.51 -10.95 2.62
CA GLY A 120 2.30 -10.40 3.18
C GLY A 120 1.90 -11.14 4.46
N PHE A 121 0.85 -10.64 5.08
CA PHE A 121 0.25 -11.32 6.23
C PHE A 121 -1.24 -11.02 6.34
N ALA A 122 -1.93 -11.90 7.08
CA ALA A 122 -3.28 -11.71 7.59
C ALA A 122 -3.27 -11.84 9.11
N ARG A 123 -3.89 -10.89 9.82
CA ARG A 123 -4.02 -10.91 11.29
C ARG A 123 -5.36 -10.33 11.72
N LEU A 124 -5.68 -10.44 13.00
CA LEU A 124 -6.82 -9.75 13.58
C LEU A 124 -6.35 -8.67 14.55
N VAL A 125 -6.98 -7.49 14.47
CA VAL A 125 -6.72 -6.37 15.37
C VAL A 125 -8.04 -5.86 15.95
N ASP A 126 -7.97 -5.25 17.13
CA ASP A 126 -9.17 -4.70 17.77
C ASP A 126 -9.60 -3.38 17.14
N SER A 127 -8.64 -2.59 16.63
CA SER A 127 -8.90 -1.30 15.99
C SER A 127 -7.77 -0.92 15.03
N PRO A 128 -8.09 -0.42 13.83
CA PRO A 128 -7.11 0.17 12.93
C PRO A 128 -6.29 1.29 13.58
N ASP A 129 -6.95 2.19 14.32
CA ASP A 129 -6.27 3.33 14.95
C ASP A 129 -5.32 2.91 16.07
N ALA A 130 -5.67 1.87 16.82
CA ALA A 130 -4.77 1.30 17.82
C ALA A 130 -3.52 0.72 17.16
N TYR A 131 -3.70 -0.06 16.10
CA TYR A 131 -2.60 -0.64 15.33
C TYR A 131 -1.69 0.44 14.71
N ILE A 132 -2.28 1.47 14.09
CA ILE A 132 -1.54 2.58 13.47
C ILE A 132 -0.66 3.28 14.52
N ARG A 133 -1.21 3.56 15.71
CA ARG A 133 -0.45 4.16 16.82
C ARG A 133 0.65 3.25 17.36
N GLU A 134 0.33 2.00 17.61
CA GLU A 134 1.27 1.00 18.12
C GLU A 134 2.48 0.79 17.20
N ARG A 135 2.23 0.75 15.89
CA ARG A 135 3.27 0.60 14.88
C ARG A 135 3.95 1.92 14.51
N GLY A 136 3.53 3.04 15.08
CA GLY A 136 4.09 4.35 14.80
C GLY A 136 3.94 4.76 13.32
N LEU A 137 2.88 4.29 12.65
CA LEU A 137 2.67 4.64 11.24
C LEU A 137 2.34 6.12 11.10
N GLY A 138 3.02 6.78 10.18
CA GLY A 138 2.77 8.16 9.82
C GLY A 138 1.42 8.36 9.13
N PRO A 139 1.03 9.62 8.89
CA PRO A 139 -0.22 9.93 8.21
C PRO A 139 -0.25 9.42 6.77
N ASP A 140 -1.46 9.12 6.29
CA ASP A 140 -1.69 8.78 4.89
C ASP A 140 -1.50 10.03 4.01
N PRO A 141 -0.72 9.98 2.92
CA PRO A 141 -0.41 11.14 2.08
C PRO A 141 -1.62 11.72 1.36
N LEU A 142 -2.70 10.95 1.17
CA LEU A 142 -3.93 11.45 0.56
C LEU A 142 -4.79 12.25 1.54
N GLU A 143 -4.61 12.04 2.84
CA GLU A 143 -5.32 12.75 3.92
C GLU A 143 -4.57 14.01 4.38
N LEU A 144 -3.25 14.10 4.13
CA LEU A 144 -2.45 15.27 4.49
C LEU A 144 -2.89 16.53 3.74
N ASN A 145 -2.91 17.66 4.46
CA ASN A 145 -2.85 18.98 3.84
C ASN A 145 -1.39 19.47 3.72
N PHE A 146 -1.18 20.56 2.97
CA PHE A 146 0.18 21.07 2.73
C PHE A 146 0.88 21.52 4.01
N ARG A 147 0.19 22.15 4.96
CA ARG A 147 0.75 22.62 6.23
C ARG A 147 1.28 21.44 7.06
N GLN A 148 0.51 20.37 7.14
CA GLN A 148 0.90 19.14 7.83
C GLN A 148 2.12 18.50 7.15
N PHE A 149 2.11 18.39 5.82
CA PHE A 149 3.23 17.85 5.05
C PHE A 149 4.50 18.69 5.25
N ALA A 150 4.41 20.02 5.15
CA ALA A 150 5.55 20.92 5.36
C ALA A 150 6.15 20.76 6.76
N LYS A 151 5.31 20.64 7.79
CA LYS A 151 5.73 20.40 9.17
C LYS A 151 6.52 19.09 9.34
N LEU A 152 6.19 18.04 8.57
CA LEU A 152 6.94 16.79 8.61
C LEU A 152 8.38 16.95 8.09
N LEU A 153 8.65 17.95 7.26
CA LEU A 153 9.97 18.24 6.69
C LEU A 153 10.82 19.18 7.58
N GLU A 154 10.20 19.88 8.52
CA GLU A 154 10.88 20.89 9.36
C GLU A 154 11.97 20.26 10.21
N ASN A 155 13.11 20.96 10.32
CA ASN A 155 14.25 20.57 11.16
C ASN A 155 14.82 19.17 10.91
N ARG A 156 14.59 18.63 9.70
CA ARG A 156 15.11 17.31 9.31
C ARG A 156 16.28 17.43 8.34
N ARG A 157 17.19 16.47 8.44
CA ARG A 157 18.34 16.29 7.55
C ARG A 157 18.27 14.91 6.89
N GLY A 158 19.15 14.67 5.94
CA GLY A 158 19.21 13.41 5.21
C GLY A 158 18.52 13.48 3.84
N ALA A 159 18.59 12.38 3.11
CA ALA A 159 18.09 12.32 1.74
C ALA A 159 16.57 12.37 1.67
N ILE A 160 16.02 13.21 0.79
CA ILE A 160 14.58 13.34 0.56
C ILE A 160 13.90 12.00 0.25
N LYS A 161 14.58 11.13 -0.49
CA LYS A 161 14.04 9.79 -0.79
C LYS A 161 13.86 8.95 0.48
N SER A 162 14.82 8.97 1.40
CA SER A 162 14.74 8.23 2.66
C SER A 162 13.55 8.69 3.51
N PHE A 163 13.33 10.00 3.55
CA PHE A 163 12.19 10.62 4.23
C PHE A 163 10.85 10.13 3.65
N LEU A 164 10.68 10.23 2.34
CA LEU A 164 9.43 9.84 1.67
C LEU A 164 9.15 8.34 1.77
N MET A 165 10.17 7.50 1.95
CA MET A 165 10.02 6.04 2.09
C MET A 165 9.77 5.58 3.53
N SER A 166 9.99 6.44 4.54
CA SER A 166 9.74 6.08 5.93
C SER A 166 8.25 5.99 6.21
N GLN A 167 7.78 4.79 6.55
CA GLN A 167 6.38 4.54 6.87
C GLN A 167 5.94 5.22 8.17
N GLU A 168 6.88 5.56 9.05
CA GLU A 168 6.65 6.33 10.29
C GLU A 168 6.42 7.82 10.03
N LEU A 169 6.90 8.34 8.90
CA LEU A 169 6.77 9.75 8.53
C LEU A 169 5.61 9.97 7.56
N ILE A 170 5.49 9.11 6.55
CA ILE A 170 4.40 9.12 5.57
C ILE A 170 4.08 7.67 5.22
N ALA A 171 2.91 7.19 5.60
CA ALA A 171 2.53 5.81 5.34
C ALA A 171 2.13 5.61 3.86
N GLY A 172 2.53 4.49 3.26
CA GLY A 172 2.02 4.06 1.97
C GLY A 172 2.93 4.30 0.77
N LEU A 173 3.86 5.26 0.83
CA LEU A 173 4.84 5.45 -0.24
C LEU A 173 5.88 4.33 -0.23
N GLY A 174 6.26 3.87 -1.41
CA GLY A 174 7.34 2.91 -1.60
C GLY A 174 8.31 3.35 -2.68
N ASN A 175 9.17 2.43 -3.08
CA ASN A 175 10.30 2.74 -3.97
C ASN A 175 9.86 3.22 -5.36
N LEU A 176 8.75 2.68 -5.86
CA LEU A 176 8.28 2.98 -7.21
C LEU A 176 7.70 4.40 -7.28
N TYR A 177 6.77 4.70 -6.39
CA TYR A 177 6.12 6.01 -6.39
C TYR A 177 7.03 7.13 -5.88
N VAL A 178 7.93 6.87 -4.95
CA VAL A 178 8.90 7.88 -4.51
C VAL A 178 9.84 8.28 -5.64
N ASP A 179 10.36 7.33 -6.44
CA ASP A 179 11.18 7.66 -7.60
C ASP A 179 10.40 8.51 -8.60
N GLU A 180 9.14 8.15 -8.89
CA GLU A 180 8.27 8.91 -9.79
C GLU A 180 8.00 10.34 -9.28
N ILE A 181 7.66 10.48 -7.98
CA ILE A 181 7.39 11.78 -7.37
C ILE A 181 8.61 12.69 -7.49
N LEU A 182 9.80 12.20 -7.15
CA LEU A 182 11.04 12.93 -7.24
C LEU A 182 11.42 13.27 -8.69
N TYR A 183 11.15 12.36 -9.61
CA TYR A 183 11.36 12.58 -11.05
C TYR A 183 10.46 13.68 -11.59
N GLN A 184 9.17 13.68 -11.26
CA GLN A 184 8.22 14.69 -11.70
C GLN A 184 8.47 16.07 -11.05
N THR A 185 9.02 16.10 -9.84
CA THR A 185 9.41 17.35 -9.15
C THR A 185 10.80 17.84 -9.49
N SER A 186 11.57 17.11 -10.31
CA SER A 186 12.95 17.44 -10.68
C SER A 186 13.91 17.51 -9.48
N ILE A 187 13.61 16.82 -8.40
CA ILE A 187 14.44 16.76 -7.18
C ILE A 187 15.32 15.52 -7.22
N HIS A 188 16.63 15.70 -6.98
CA HIS A 188 17.56 14.57 -6.91
C HIS A 188 17.27 13.69 -5.68
N PRO A 189 17.25 12.34 -5.79
CA PRO A 189 16.87 11.45 -4.67
C PRO A 189 17.73 11.60 -3.42
N ARG A 190 18.97 12.04 -3.56
CA ARG A 190 19.90 12.31 -2.45
C ARG A 190 19.89 13.76 -1.98
N ARG A 191 19.02 14.63 -2.53
CA ARG A 191 18.90 16.01 -2.07
C ARG A 191 18.63 16.01 -0.57
N SER A 192 19.41 16.77 0.18
CA SER A 192 19.21 16.91 1.62
C SER A 192 17.95 17.73 1.92
N LEU A 193 17.18 17.29 2.91
CA LEU A 193 15.91 17.91 3.29
C LEU A 193 16.03 19.38 3.68
N ASP A 194 17.12 19.76 4.37
CA ASP A 194 17.42 21.15 4.75
C ASP A 194 17.72 22.07 3.56
N ARG A 195 17.94 21.48 2.37
CA ARG A 195 18.15 22.22 1.12
C ARG A 195 16.93 22.24 0.21
N VAL A 196 15.80 21.69 0.64
CA VAL A 196 14.54 21.71 -0.12
C VAL A 196 13.83 23.02 0.16
N ARG A 197 13.69 23.86 -0.87
CA ARG A 197 13.04 25.17 -0.78
C ARG A 197 11.52 25.04 -0.63
N ASP A 198 10.86 26.09 -0.21
CA ASP A 198 9.41 26.06 0.03
C ASP A 198 8.59 25.89 -1.25
N ASP A 199 9.06 26.44 -2.38
CA ASP A 199 8.46 26.16 -3.70
C ASP A 199 8.58 24.69 -4.10
N GLU A 200 9.74 24.07 -3.82
CA GLU A 200 9.97 22.65 -4.05
C GLU A 200 9.11 21.76 -3.12
N LYS A 201 8.92 22.15 -1.86
CA LYS A 201 8.01 21.45 -0.92
C LYS A 201 6.56 21.47 -1.44
N ARG A 202 6.10 22.61 -1.99
CA ARG A 202 4.76 22.71 -2.60
C ARG A 202 4.64 21.85 -3.85
N ALA A 203 5.64 21.88 -4.73
CA ALA A 203 5.68 21.04 -5.92
C ALA A 203 5.70 19.55 -5.56
N LEU A 204 6.48 19.15 -4.56
CA LEU A 204 6.57 17.80 -4.05
C LEU A 204 5.22 17.29 -3.54
N PHE A 205 4.56 18.07 -2.68
CA PHE A 205 3.23 17.74 -2.15
C PHE A 205 2.17 17.62 -3.26
N THR A 206 2.13 18.58 -4.17
CA THR A 206 1.17 18.59 -5.28
C THR A 206 1.37 17.39 -6.20
N ASN A 207 2.62 17.10 -6.60
CA ASN A 207 2.93 15.97 -7.46
C ASN A 207 2.70 14.63 -6.75
N MET A 208 3.06 14.50 -5.47
CA MET A 208 2.77 13.31 -4.68
C MET A 208 1.28 12.95 -4.75
N ARG A 209 0.40 13.89 -4.40
CA ARG A 209 -1.05 13.64 -4.44
C ARG A 209 -1.58 13.39 -5.84
N ARG A 210 -1.10 14.12 -6.84
CA ARG A 210 -1.48 13.92 -8.24
C ARG A 210 -1.11 12.52 -8.72
N ILE A 211 0.15 12.12 -8.53
CA ILE A 211 0.66 10.82 -8.97
C ILE A 211 -0.09 9.68 -8.30
N LEU A 212 -0.32 9.75 -6.99
CA LEU A 212 -1.07 8.72 -6.27
C LEU A 212 -2.52 8.60 -6.78
N ARG A 213 -3.20 9.73 -7.00
CA ARG A 213 -4.58 9.73 -7.52
C ARG A 213 -4.67 9.20 -8.95
N THR A 214 -3.74 9.60 -9.83
CA THR A 214 -3.71 9.08 -11.21
C THR A 214 -3.40 7.59 -11.24
N ALA A 215 -2.49 7.12 -10.39
CA ALA A 215 -2.20 5.69 -10.27
C ALA A 215 -3.41 4.88 -9.77
N ILE A 216 -4.16 5.40 -8.79
CA ILE A 216 -5.42 4.80 -8.33
C ILE A 216 -6.47 4.74 -9.46
N ALA A 217 -6.54 5.77 -10.30
CA ALA A 217 -7.40 5.81 -11.47
C ALA A 217 -6.86 4.97 -12.65
N ARG A 218 -5.70 4.34 -12.50
CA ARG A 218 -4.96 3.61 -13.57
C ARG A 218 -4.61 4.48 -14.78
N ASP A 219 -4.47 5.77 -14.56
CA ASP A 219 -4.09 6.78 -15.55
C ASP A 219 -2.71 7.35 -15.16
N LEU A 220 -1.64 6.67 -15.59
CA LEU A 220 -0.29 7.08 -15.27
C LEU A 220 0.08 8.39 -15.97
N PRO A 221 0.84 9.28 -15.30
CA PRO A 221 1.23 10.56 -15.89
C PRO A 221 1.95 10.38 -17.22
N PRO A 222 1.69 11.24 -18.23
CA PRO A 222 2.48 11.27 -19.45
C PRO A 222 3.98 11.45 -19.10
N ARG A 223 4.85 10.77 -19.85
CA ARG A 223 6.31 10.83 -19.66
C ARG A 223 6.75 10.38 -18.25
N SER A 224 6.05 9.37 -17.71
CA SER A 224 6.35 8.74 -16.43
C SER A 224 7.66 7.97 -16.47
N LEU A 225 8.35 7.91 -15.31
CA LEU A 225 9.53 7.06 -15.11
C LEU A 225 9.15 5.57 -14.96
N PHE A 226 7.89 5.22 -14.72
CA PHE A 226 7.47 3.85 -14.41
C PHE A 226 7.95 2.80 -15.40
N HIS A 227 7.85 3.09 -16.70
CA HIS A 227 8.21 2.17 -17.79
C HIS A 227 9.66 2.32 -18.26
N HIS A 228 10.44 3.25 -17.67
CA HIS A 228 11.77 3.65 -18.10
C HIS A 228 12.82 3.42 -17.01
N ARG A 229 12.59 2.48 -16.10
CA ARG A 229 13.48 2.22 -14.95
C ARG A 229 14.66 1.34 -15.34
N GLN A 230 15.43 1.79 -16.33
CA GLN A 230 16.65 1.14 -16.82
C GLN A 230 17.80 2.15 -16.90
N GLU A 231 18.98 1.75 -16.45
CA GLU A 231 20.18 2.56 -16.54
C GLU A 231 20.60 2.77 -17.99
N GLY A 232 20.97 4.01 -18.34
CA GLY A 232 21.39 4.36 -19.71
C GLY A 232 20.22 4.72 -20.63
N GLU A 233 18.99 4.43 -20.27
CA GLU A 233 17.81 4.76 -21.07
C GLU A 233 17.62 6.28 -21.19
N ARG A 234 17.00 6.71 -22.28
CA ARG A 234 16.66 8.13 -22.49
C ARG A 234 15.50 8.54 -21.60
N CYS A 235 15.68 9.65 -20.91
CA CYS A 235 14.63 10.27 -20.11
C CYS A 235 13.45 10.70 -20.98
N PRO A 236 12.22 10.18 -20.74
CA PRO A 236 11.05 10.54 -21.56
C PRO A 236 10.64 12.00 -21.43
N ARG A 237 11.13 12.70 -20.39
CA ARG A 237 10.80 14.11 -20.14
C ARG A 237 11.75 15.09 -20.82
N CYS A 238 13.05 14.81 -20.84
CA CYS A 238 14.06 15.79 -21.30
C CYS A 238 15.12 15.22 -22.24
N GLY A 239 15.03 13.93 -22.62
CA GLY A 239 16.00 13.25 -23.48
C GLY A 239 17.39 13.02 -22.84
N GLY A 240 17.58 13.41 -21.57
CA GLY A 240 18.83 13.12 -20.83
C GLY A 240 18.95 11.64 -20.49
N THR A 241 20.10 11.23 -19.96
CA THR A 241 20.34 9.83 -19.59
C THR A 241 19.80 9.53 -18.20
N LEU A 242 19.05 8.43 -18.07
CA LEU A 242 18.65 7.87 -16.78
C LEU A 242 19.83 7.16 -16.12
N ARG A 243 20.02 7.39 -14.85
CA ARG A 243 21.05 6.78 -14.01
C ARG A 243 20.46 5.93 -12.92
N ARG A 244 21.22 4.95 -12.50
CA ARG A 244 20.93 4.06 -11.37
C ARG A 244 21.84 4.41 -10.19
N THR A 245 21.30 4.38 -8.99
CA THR A 245 22.05 4.51 -7.73
C THR A 245 21.35 3.71 -6.63
N VAL A 246 21.95 3.67 -5.45
CA VAL A 246 21.31 3.09 -4.26
C VAL A 246 21.11 4.20 -3.23
N VAL A 247 19.87 4.38 -2.77
CA VAL A 247 19.51 5.30 -1.69
C VAL A 247 18.68 4.54 -0.67
N PHE A 248 19.07 4.59 0.59
CA PHE A 248 18.39 3.88 1.68
C PHE A 248 18.20 2.38 1.38
N GLY A 249 19.27 1.71 0.90
CA GLY A 249 19.24 0.28 0.54
C GLY A 249 18.34 -0.07 -0.66
N ARG A 250 17.80 0.92 -1.38
CA ARG A 250 16.87 0.70 -2.51
C ARG A 250 17.46 1.17 -3.84
N THR A 251 17.35 0.33 -4.85
CA THR A 251 17.67 0.71 -6.23
C THR A 251 16.82 1.91 -6.63
N THR A 252 17.46 2.94 -7.10
CA THR A 252 16.88 4.25 -7.38
C THR A 252 17.23 4.67 -8.81
N TYR A 253 16.22 5.05 -9.57
CA TYR A 253 16.40 5.59 -10.92
C TYR A 253 16.08 7.06 -10.96
N TYR A 254 16.91 7.84 -11.65
CA TYR A 254 16.75 9.29 -11.75
C TYR A 254 17.36 9.82 -13.04
N CYS A 255 16.91 10.99 -13.48
CA CYS A 255 17.49 11.67 -14.63
C CYS A 255 18.60 12.63 -14.18
N ALA A 256 19.83 12.38 -14.63
CA ALA A 256 20.98 13.20 -14.28
C ALA A 256 20.91 14.65 -14.83
N LYS A 257 20.06 14.91 -15.87
CA LYS A 257 19.97 16.22 -16.52
C LYS A 257 19.02 17.17 -15.77
N HIS A 258 17.84 16.69 -15.32
CA HIS A 258 16.83 17.60 -14.75
C HIS A 258 16.57 17.43 -13.25
N GLN A 259 17.00 16.33 -12.63
CA GLN A 259 16.90 16.17 -11.17
C GLN A 259 18.18 16.70 -10.50
N ARG A 260 18.05 17.76 -9.73
CA ARG A 260 19.17 18.47 -9.08
C ARG A 260 19.00 18.53 -7.57
#